data_fa90bd31ed36378fdb3b0b239ef3ff61
#
_entry.id   fa90bd31ed36378fdb3b0b239ef3ff61
#
_cell.length_a   1.000
_cell.length_b   1.000
_cell.length_c   1.000
_cell.angle_alpha   90.00
_cell.angle_beta   90.00
_cell.angle_gamma   90.00
#
_symmetry.space_group_name_H-M   'P 1'
#
loop_
_entity.id
_entity.type
_entity.pdbx_description
1 polymer ?
#
loop_
_entity_poly.entity_id
_entity_poly.type
_entity_poly.pdbx_seq_one_letter_code
_entity_poly.pdbx_strand_id
1 'polypeptide(L)'
;MFGLCLLAFASYSKANEAPALITTAPAPIKQALQSAWNNHPNSRITESQLAAARARADAASRPLYNPELELVSDKEGTDRASSAELRMAIDISGKRRARRDAGAAQLQFDEAQAQLRRRDFAVNWLTAWSSVQGAQQAVQVGNQRLDLMVRFAE
;
A
#
# COMPACT_ATOMS: atom_id res chain seq x y z
N MET A 1 44.03 -24.71 47.02
CA MET A 1 44.30 -24.18 45.70
C MET A 1 42.97 -23.60 45.13
N PHE A 2 43.03 -22.37 44.78
CA PHE A 2 41.91 -21.45 44.60
C PHE A 2 41.04 -21.77 43.39
N GLY A 3 39.73 -21.95 43.61
CA GLY A 3 38.70 -22.03 42.56
C GLY A 3 37.84 -20.76 42.60
N LEU A 4 38.02 -19.90 41.61
CA LEU A 4 37.34 -18.62 41.47
C LEU A 4 35.92 -18.83 40.93
N CYS A 5 34.90 -18.59 41.76
CA CYS A 5 33.49 -18.63 41.38
C CYS A 5 33.09 -17.28 40.77
N LEU A 6 32.93 -17.22 39.44
CA LEU A 6 32.43 -16.03 38.71
C LEU A 6 30.90 -16.06 38.71
N LEU A 7 30.27 -15.28 39.58
CA LEU A 7 28.85 -15.03 39.62
C LEU A 7 28.49 -14.02 38.50
N ALA A 8 27.91 -14.51 37.42
CA ALA A 8 27.32 -13.68 36.39
C ALA A 8 25.97 -13.12 36.88
N PHE A 9 25.95 -11.84 37.23
CA PHE A 9 24.70 -11.09 37.43
C PHE A 9 24.03 -10.83 36.08
N ALA A 10 23.03 -11.63 35.75
CA ALA A 10 22.11 -11.34 34.69
C ALA A 10 21.13 -10.25 35.14
N SER A 11 21.40 -9.01 34.78
CA SER A 11 20.44 -7.89 34.94
C SER A 11 19.26 -8.08 33.98
N TYR A 12 18.18 -8.60 34.49
CA TYR A 12 16.89 -8.57 33.81
C TYR A 12 16.41 -7.12 33.73
N SER A 13 16.68 -6.46 32.61
CA SER A 13 16.03 -5.22 32.26
C SER A 13 14.57 -5.53 31.89
N LYS A 14 13.66 -5.36 32.86
CA LYS A 14 12.24 -5.36 32.62
C LYS A 14 11.94 -4.13 31.74
N ALA A 15 11.84 -4.31 30.43
CA ALA A 15 11.32 -3.30 29.55
C ALA A 15 9.91 -2.96 30.06
N ASN A 16 9.75 -1.75 30.54
CA ASN A 16 8.48 -1.18 30.96
C ASN A 16 7.67 -1.00 29.68
N GLU A 17 6.86 -2.01 29.32
CA GLU A 17 5.85 -1.89 28.28
C GLU A 17 4.85 -0.84 28.75
N ALA A 18 5.07 0.40 28.30
CA ALA A 18 4.05 1.42 28.37
C ALA A 18 2.79 0.85 27.67
N PRO A 19 1.63 0.83 28.33
CA PRO A 19 0.41 0.35 27.71
C PRO A 19 0.17 1.21 26.45
N ALA A 20 0.27 0.59 25.30
CA ALA A 20 -0.10 1.22 24.04
C ALA A 20 -1.60 1.53 24.14
N LEU A 21 -1.92 2.76 24.52
CA LEU A 21 -3.25 3.30 24.40
C LEU A 21 -3.58 3.37 22.90
N ILE A 22 -3.94 2.23 22.32
CA ILE A 22 -4.57 2.17 21.01
C ILE A 22 -5.98 2.73 21.23
N THR A 23 -6.06 4.05 21.37
CA THR A 23 -7.32 4.75 21.39
C THR A 23 -7.90 4.66 19.99
N THR A 24 -8.73 3.65 19.79
CA THR A 24 -9.44 3.46 18.53
C THR A 24 -10.33 4.68 18.31
N ALA A 25 -10.12 5.41 17.22
CA ALA A 25 -10.92 6.58 16.87
C ALA A 25 -12.43 6.26 16.91
N PRO A 26 -13.28 7.18 17.39
CA PRO A 26 -14.73 7.00 17.44
C PRO A 26 -15.28 6.57 16.07
N ALA A 27 -16.27 5.68 16.08
CA ALA A 27 -16.87 5.13 14.87
C ALA A 27 -17.34 6.19 13.85
N PRO A 28 -17.99 7.30 14.26
CA PRO A 28 -18.44 8.34 13.32
C PRO A 28 -17.27 9.04 12.61
N ILE A 29 -16.14 9.24 13.28
CA ILE A 29 -14.94 9.85 12.64
C ILE A 29 -14.35 8.91 11.61
N LYS A 30 -14.28 7.61 11.91
CA LYS A 30 -13.82 6.61 10.96
C LYS A 30 -14.70 6.56 9.71
N GLN A 31 -16.00 6.57 9.87
CA GLN A 31 -16.95 6.55 8.74
C GLN A 31 -16.83 7.81 7.89
N ALA A 32 -16.73 8.99 8.52
CA ALA A 32 -16.55 10.25 7.82
C ALA A 32 -15.23 10.28 7.03
N LEU A 33 -14.13 9.85 7.64
CA LEU A 33 -12.84 9.73 6.97
C LEU A 33 -12.89 8.77 5.78
N GLN A 34 -13.52 7.61 5.96
CA GLN A 34 -13.65 6.61 4.91
C GLN A 34 -14.51 7.12 3.73
N SER A 35 -15.61 7.79 4.03
CA SER A 35 -16.45 8.46 3.03
C SER A 35 -15.68 9.55 2.28
N ALA A 36 -14.93 10.38 3.01
CA ALA A 36 -14.09 11.43 2.42
C ALA A 36 -13.03 10.83 1.49
N TRP A 37 -12.36 9.74 1.88
CA TRP A 37 -11.40 9.04 1.05
C TRP A 37 -12.04 8.49 -0.23
N ASN A 38 -13.16 7.79 -0.11
CA ASN A 38 -13.82 7.15 -1.25
C ASN A 38 -14.27 8.17 -2.31
N ASN A 39 -14.62 9.38 -1.88
CA ASN A 39 -15.04 10.47 -2.78
C ASN A 39 -13.87 11.34 -3.26
N HIS A 40 -12.66 11.13 -2.73
CA HIS A 40 -11.50 11.95 -3.08
C HIS A 40 -10.86 11.48 -4.40
N PRO A 41 -10.42 12.39 -5.29
CA PRO A 41 -9.78 12.00 -6.55
C PRO A 41 -8.55 11.09 -6.38
N ASN A 42 -7.78 11.28 -5.30
CA ASN A 42 -6.60 10.48 -5.02
C ASN A 42 -6.91 9.00 -4.76
N SER A 43 -8.14 8.63 -4.33
CA SER A 43 -8.51 7.23 -4.18
C SER A 43 -8.50 6.51 -5.53
N ARG A 44 -9.14 7.12 -6.55
CA ARG A 44 -9.18 6.59 -7.92
C ARG A 44 -7.79 6.51 -8.57
N ILE A 45 -6.96 7.55 -8.35
CA ILE A 45 -5.58 7.55 -8.82
C ILE A 45 -4.80 6.40 -8.18
N THR A 46 -4.93 6.21 -6.87
CA THR A 46 -4.24 5.14 -6.13
C THR A 46 -4.68 3.76 -6.60
N GLU A 47 -5.98 3.55 -6.82
CA GLU A 47 -6.53 2.29 -7.34
C GLU A 47 -6.03 1.99 -8.76
N SER A 48 -6.04 2.99 -9.64
CA SER A 48 -5.54 2.85 -11.01
C SER A 48 -4.04 2.52 -11.05
N GLN A 49 -3.25 3.15 -10.17
CA GLN A 49 -1.81 2.87 -10.04
C GLN A 49 -1.55 1.46 -9.52
N LEU A 50 -2.32 1.00 -8.53
CA LEU A 50 -2.24 -0.38 -8.04
C LEU A 50 -2.65 -1.39 -9.11
N ALA A 51 -3.70 -1.12 -9.87
CA ALA A 51 -4.10 -1.97 -10.99
C ALA A 51 -2.99 -2.07 -12.03
N ALA A 52 -2.35 -0.95 -12.39
CA ALA A 52 -1.20 -0.92 -13.30
C ALA A 52 0.01 -1.67 -12.73
N ALA A 53 0.29 -1.55 -11.42
CA ALA A 53 1.38 -2.28 -10.77
C ALA A 53 1.15 -3.80 -10.80
N ARG A 54 -0.07 -4.25 -10.52
CA ARG A 54 -0.45 -5.67 -10.63
C ARG A 54 -0.31 -6.19 -12.04
N ALA A 55 -0.76 -5.42 -13.04
CA ALA A 55 -0.61 -5.81 -14.45
C ALA A 55 0.87 -5.92 -14.86
N ARG A 56 1.76 -5.03 -14.37
CA ARG A 56 3.20 -5.13 -14.60
C ARG A 56 3.81 -6.37 -13.94
N ALA A 57 3.42 -6.69 -12.70
CA ALA A 57 3.89 -7.89 -12.02
C ALA A 57 3.44 -9.17 -12.72
N ASP A 58 2.19 -9.21 -13.21
CA ASP A 58 1.67 -10.31 -14.02
C ASP A 58 2.46 -10.44 -15.34
N ALA A 59 2.67 -9.33 -16.06
CA ALA A 59 3.46 -9.33 -17.28
C ALA A 59 4.91 -9.81 -17.04
N ALA A 60 5.53 -9.44 -15.92
CA ALA A 60 6.87 -9.89 -15.55
C ALA A 60 6.94 -11.40 -15.30
N SER A 61 5.83 -12.04 -14.93
CA SER A 61 5.73 -13.48 -14.71
C SER A 61 5.59 -14.29 -16.00
N ARG A 62 5.09 -13.66 -17.07
CA ARG A 62 4.83 -14.32 -18.35
C ARG A 62 6.10 -14.60 -19.14
N PRO A 63 6.10 -15.61 -20.04
CA PRO A 63 7.17 -15.78 -21.01
C PRO A 63 7.32 -14.52 -21.88
N LEU A 64 8.57 -14.20 -22.27
CA LEU A 64 8.83 -13.09 -23.20
C LEU A 64 8.43 -13.42 -24.64
N TYR A 65 8.49 -14.69 -24.97
CA TYR A 65 8.22 -15.21 -26.30
C TYR A 65 7.06 -16.19 -26.22
N ASN A 66 6.12 -16.03 -27.10
CA ASN A 66 5.05 -17.00 -27.28
C ASN A 66 5.60 -18.20 -28.08
N PRO A 67 5.08 -19.40 -27.83
CA PRO A 67 5.38 -20.52 -28.75
C PRO A 67 4.82 -20.19 -30.13
N GLU A 68 5.63 -20.42 -31.15
CA GLU A 68 5.27 -20.26 -32.55
C GLU A 68 5.03 -21.63 -33.14
N LEU A 69 3.87 -21.84 -33.73
CA LEU A 69 3.54 -23.03 -34.49
C LEU A 69 3.50 -22.65 -35.98
N GLU A 70 4.43 -23.19 -36.74
CA GLU A 70 4.49 -23.02 -38.19
C GLU A 70 3.98 -24.30 -38.86
N LEU A 71 2.97 -24.14 -39.71
CA LEU A 71 2.42 -25.21 -40.52
C LEU A 71 2.69 -24.88 -41.98
N VAL A 72 3.52 -25.69 -42.62
CA VAL A 72 3.83 -25.53 -44.03
C VAL A 72 3.26 -26.73 -44.80
N SER A 73 2.50 -26.47 -45.85
CA SER A 73 2.02 -27.47 -46.78
C SER A 73 2.46 -27.06 -48.18
N ASP A 74 3.30 -27.87 -48.79
CA ASP A 74 3.81 -27.65 -50.11
C ASP A 74 3.30 -28.75 -51.05
N LYS A 75 3.04 -28.37 -52.31
CA LYS A 75 2.61 -29.28 -53.35
C LYS A 75 3.45 -29.06 -54.59
N GLU A 76 4.31 -29.99 -54.88
CA GLU A 76 5.15 -29.96 -56.07
C GLU A 76 4.75 -31.12 -56.98
N GLY A 77 4.08 -30.79 -58.09
CA GLY A 77 3.55 -31.77 -59.03
C GLY A 77 2.49 -32.71 -58.42
N THR A 78 2.78 -34.01 -58.39
CA THR A 78 1.93 -35.06 -57.79
C THR A 78 2.23 -35.27 -56.31
N ASP A 79 3.34 -34.75 -55.81
CA ASP A 79 3.78 -34.92 -54.43
C ASP A 79 3.25 -33.83 -53.54
N ARG A 80 2.82 -34.22 -52.33
CA ARG A 80 2.38 -33.30 -51.30
C ARG A 80 3.19 -33.52 -50.03
N ALA A 81 3.92 -32.49 -49.62
CA ALA A 81 4.64 -32.44 -48.34
C ALA A 81 3.93 -31.55 -47.35
N SER A 82 3.83 -31.98 -46.11
CA SER A 82 3.32 -31.17 -45.03
C SER A 82 4.27 -31.24 -43.84
N SER A 83 4.67 -30.10 -43.30
CA SER A 83 5.51 -30.02 -42.10
C SER A 83 4.87 -29.14 -41.03
N ALA A 84 5.09 -29.53 -39.78
CA ALA A 84 4.70 -28.75 -38.62
C ALA A 84 5.95 -28.51 -37.76
N GLU A 85 6.24 -27.26 -37.49
CA GLU A 85 7.37 -26.86 -36.63
C GLU A 85 6.84 -26.09 -35.41
N LEU A 86 7.27 -26.50 -34.21
CA LEU A 86 6.98 -25.77 -32.95
C LEU A 86 8.29 -25.16 -32.47
N ARG A 87 8.34 -23.83 -32.47
CA ARG A 87 9.44 -23.05 -31.88
C ARG A 87 9.04 -22.50 -30.55
N MET A 88 9.79 -22.81 -29.50
CA MET A 88 9.58 -22.32 -28.16
C MET A 88 10.92 -21.95 -27.52
N ALA A 89 11.02 -20.71 -27.03
CA ALA A 89 12.17 -20.26 -26.25
C ALA A 89 12.10 -20.79 -24.83
N ILE A 90 13.07 -21.59 -24.41
CA ILE A 90 13.18 -22.13 -23.06
C ILE A 90 14.20 -21.29 -22.26
N ASP A 91 13.80 -20.73 -21.16
CA ASP A 91 14.70 -19.99 -20.26
C ASP A 91 15.46 -20.95 -19.33
N ILE A 92 16.66 -21.34 -19.74
CA ILE A 92 17.57 -22.14 -18.92
C ILE A 92 18.45 -21.31 -17.98
N SER A 93 18.45 -19.98 -18.13
CA SER A 93 19.31 -19.06 -17.39
C SER A 93 18.67 -18.46 -16.11
N GLY A 94 17.41 -18.80 -15.84
CA GLY A 94 16.67 -18.27 -14.68
C GLY A 94 16.27 -16.81 -14.77
N LYS A 95 16.45 -16.15 -15.92
CA LYS A 95 16.08 -14.74 -16.13
C LYS A 95 14.60 -14.49 -15.92
N ARG A 96 13.75 -15.44 -16.29
CA ARG A 96 12.30 -15.37 -16.05
C ARG A 96 12.00 -15.32 -14.55
N ARG A 97 12.66 -16.15 -13.74
CA ARG A 97 12.50 -16.16 -12.30
C ARG A 97 12.93 -14.82 -11.70
N ALA A 98 14.11 -14.32 -12.08
CA ALA A 98 14.60 -13.03 -11.61
C ALA A 98 13.66 -11.87 -11.96
N ARG A 99 13.08 -11.84 -13.17
CA ARG A 99 12.08 -10.83 -13.57
C ARG A 99 10.81 -10.93 -12.75
N ARG A 100 10.29 -12.14 -12.53
CA ARG A 100 9.11 -12.37 -11.71
C ARG A 100 9.34 -11.88 -10.28
N ASP A 101 10.48 -12.22 -9.69
CA ASP A 101 10.82 -11.85 -8.32
C ASP A 101 11.01 -10.32 -8.18
N ALA A 102 11.65 -9.68 -9.17
CA ALA A 102 11.74 -8.22 -9.25
C ALA A 102 10.36 -7.55 -9.42
N GLY A 103 9.49 -8.11 -10.28
CA GLY A 103 8.13 -7.62 -10.46
C GLY A 103 7.27 -7.74 -9.20
N ALA A 104 7.42 -8.83 -8.45
CA ALA A 104 6.74 -9.03 -7.17
C ALA A 104 7.24 -8.03 -6.10
N ALA A 105 8.54 -7.79 -6.02
CA ALA A 105 9.11 -6.80 -5.11
C ALA A 105 8.65 -5.37 -5.43
N GLN A 106 8.57 -5.03 -6.73
CA GLN A 106 8.04 -3.75 -7.16
C GLN A 106 6.55 -3.58 -6.80
N LEU A 107 5.75 -4.65 -6.94
CA LEU A 107 4.34 -4.61 -6.52
C LEU A 107 4.20 -4.35 -5.03
N GLN A 108 4.99 -5.02 -4.19
CA GLN A 108 5.00 -4.78 -2.74
C GLN A 108 5.36 -3.32 -2.40
N PHE A 109 6.33 -2.74 -3.11
CA PHE A 109 6.69 -1.34 -2.95
C PHE A 109 5.52 -0.40 -3.34
N ASP A 110 4.86 -0.66 -4.46
CA ASP A 110 3.71 0.14 -4.92
C ASP A 110 2.51 0.01 -3.95
N GLU A 111 2.29 -1.16 -3.36
CA GLU A 111 1.27 -1.38 -2.33
C GLU A 111 1.59 -0.61 -1.04
N ALA A 112 2.85 -0.62 -0.60
CA ALA A 112 3.28 0.17 0.55
C ALA A 112 3.12 1.68 0.30
N GLN A 113 3.44 2.16 -0.90
CA GLN A 113 3.20 3.55 -1.29
C GLN A 113 1.71 3.92 -1.29
N ALA A 114 0.84 3.03 -1.73
CA ALA A 114 -0.60 3.25 -1.68
C ALA A 114 -1.11 3.38 -0.23
N GLN A 115 -0.58 2.57 0.68
CA GLN A 115 -0.90 2.68 2.11
C GLN A 115 -0.40 4.01 2.71
N LEU A 116 0.79 4.46 2.35
CA LEU A 116 1.33 5.76 2.76
C LEU A 116 0.42 6.91 2.31
N ARG A 117 0.00 6.94 1.05
CA ARG A 117 -0.93 7.98 0.56
C ARG A 117 -2.24 8.00 1.31
N ARG A 118 -2.79 6.82 1.64
CA ARG A 118 -4.01 6.71 2.44
C ARG A 118 -3.80 7.25 3.85
N ARG A 119 -2.66 6.94 4.47
CA ARG A 119 -2.27 7.45 5.78
C ARG A 119 -2.11 8.98 5.76
N ASP A 120 -1.39 9.51 4.78
CA ASP A 120 -1.15 10.95 4.67
C ASP A 120 -2.46 11.72 4.46
N PHE A 121 -3.36 11.19 3.63
CA PHE A 121 -4.71 11.72 3.51
C PHE A 121 -5.44 11.74 4.86
N ALA A 122 -5.39 10.64 5.60
CA ALA A 122 -6.07 10.53 6.89
C ALA A 122 -5.52 11.55 7.91
N VAL A 123 -4.20 11.73 7.96
CA VAL A 123 -3.57 12.73 8.83
C VAL A 123 -4.00 14.14 8.46
N ASN A 124 -3.93 14.49 7.17
CA ASN A 124 -4.32 15.81 6.69
C ASN A 124 -5.82 16.10 6.95
N TRP A 125 -6.67 15.11 6.69
CA TRP A 125 -8.10 15.24 6.93
C TRP A 125 -8.42 15.44 8.43
N LEU A 126 -7.80 14.64 9.30
CA LEU A 126 -7.98 14.75 10.76
C LEU A 126 -7.48 16.09 11.29
N THR A 127 -6.35 16.58 10.78
CA THR A 127 -5.81 17.90 11.14
C THR A 127 -6.77 19.01 10.73
N ALA A 128 -7.27 18.98 9.51
CA ALA A 128 -8.25 19.96 9.04
C ALA A 128 -9.55 19.88 9.86
N TRP A 129 -10.05 18.68 10.12
CA TRP A 129 -11.25 18.47 10.91
C TRP A 129 -11.09 19.02 12.35
N SER A 130 -9.97 18.73 13.01
CA SER A 130 -9.70 19.25 14.37
C SER A 130 -9.59 20.77 14.39
N SER A 131 -9.00 21.37 13.36
CA SER A 131 -8.92 22.83 13.22
C SER A 131 -10.30 23.48 13.08
N VAL A 132 -11.20 22.87 12.31
CA VAL A 132 -12.59 23.34 12.18
C VAL A 132 -13.33 23.25 13.51
N GLN A 133 -13.18 22.12 14.24
CA GLN A 133 -13.80 21.95 15.55
C GLN A 133 -13.28 22.98 16.55
N GLY A 134 -11.97 23.23 16.57
CA GLY A 134 -11.36 24.24 17.42
C GLY A 134 -11.85 25.66 17.10
N ALA A 135 -11.97 26.00 15.82
CA ALA A 135 -12.51 27.29 15.40
C ALA A 135 -14.00 27.49 15.81
N GLN A 136 -14.82 26.44 15.65
CA GLN A 136 -16.22 26.47 16.08
C GLN A 136 -16.35 26.68 17.59
N GLN A 137 -15.53 26.00 18.40
CA GLN A 137 -15.49 26.19 19.84
C GLN A 137 -15.05 27.62 20.24
N ALA A 138 -14.02 28.15 19.53
CA ALA A 138 -13.55 29.51 19.78
C ALA A 138 -14.65 30.56 19.51
N VAL A 139 -15.41 30.40 18.43
CA VAL A 139 -16.57 31.25 18.12
C VAL A 139 -17.65 31.16 19.23
N GLN A 140 -17.94 29.93 19.66
CA GLN A 140 -18.92 29.70 20.71
C GLN A 140 -18.52 30.40 22.05
N VAL A 141 -17.25 30.25 22.44
CA VAL A 141 -16.71 30.92 23.64
C VAL A 141 -16.72 32.45 23.46
N GLY A 142 -16.40 32.96 22.27
CA GLY A 142 -16.47 34.38 21.94
C GLY A 142 -17.88 34.95 22.12
N ASN A 143 -18.88 34.24 21.61
CA ASN A 143 -20.29 34.65 21.76
C ASN A 143 -20.73 34.64 23.22
N GLN A 144 -20.35 33.63 24.00
CA GLN A 144 -20.66 33.58 25.45
C GLN A 144 -20.03 34.76 26.21
N ARG A 145 -18.79 35.14 25.86
CA ARG A 145 -18.14 36.31 26.47
C ARG A 145 -18.84 37.61 26.10
N LEU A 146 -19.27 37.76 24.86
CA LEU A 146 -20.02 38.92 24.42
C LEU A 146 -21.35 39.04 25.18
N ASP A 147 -22.09 37.95 25.33
CA ASP A 147 -23.35 37.93 26.08
C ASP A 147 -23.16 38.30 27.54
N LEU A 148 -22.08 37.84 28.17
CA LEU A 148 -21.74 38.23 29.53
C LEU A 148 -21.43 39.73 29.63
N MET A 149 -20.62 40.27 28.71
CA MET A 149 -20.29 41.70 28.71
C MET A 149 -21.52 42.59 28.54
N VAL A 150 -22.46 42.19 27.67
CA VAL A 150 -23.74 42.94 27.50
C VAL A 150 -24.53 42.93 28.78
N ARG A 151 -24.65 41.80 29.48
CA ARG A 151 -25.37 41.70 30.78
C ARG A 151 -24.74 42.51 31.90
N PHE A 152 -23.43 42.72 31.90
CA PHE A 152 -22.74 43.54 32.87
C PHE A 152 -22.80 45.04 32.56
N ALA A 153 -23.20 45.42 31.35
CA ALA A 153 -23.31 46.79 30.89
C ALA A 153 -24.73 47.38 31.15
N GLU A 154 -25.71 46.54 31.42
CA GLU A 154 -27.08 46.89 31.84
C GLU A 154 -27.17 47.07 33.35
#